data_afadcd4b82986fe6a8305f32e2e15b28
#
_entry.id   afadcd4b82986fe6a8305f32e2e15b28
#
_cell.length_a   1.000
_cell.length_b   1.000
_cell.length_c   1.000
_cell.angle_alpha   90.00
_cell.angle_beta   90.00
_cell.angle_gamma   90.00
#
_symmetry.space_group_name_H-M   'P 1'
#
loop_
_entity.id
_entity.type
_entity.pdbx_description
1 polymer ?
#
loop_
_entity_poly.entity_id
_entity_poly.type
_entity_poly.pdbx_seq_one_letter_code
_entity_poly.pdbx_strand_id
1 'polypeptide(L)'
;MFSYGRPFSDGRRRAAVAVACAALLGVAVPAAQADPGQPGPVPPAPVTGQEARQAARFWTAERMAESRPLDAVRHTPSAPGASAAVTARPKGTLFKGTRLVGTFFGSDGPGGTTWHCTGSVIDTRARNIVLTAAHCALSMKSDYIFVPKFVKGAAPDRQPYGIFHIQRIFIDPRYKPDQGSSTTKGVSSDLDTAFARVSANQRGASLQDAVGGGLTFTRPSGYTRRGVTVVGYPSYRHNSAGRAVKCTVPTTQLRGYRQLSMTCGGYYGGVSGSPWITDYKDDARTGHVIGNLGGYNGGGNDANVDYISYATAFGADAANLLAYAVADQAPPADLPPYRGLKGALAGGAGRWRKTTLMASGDYTGDGHGDLLVVWSDGAVTLHPGDGRGGFGAERQLQKANSVWTHARTLTGGTFDGADRSGLLVRWSDGEVTLYPQPGPTGLGREIRMAAPRSAWKNAAQVTSGPFRADGGTALLVRWADGSLTLYPEAGTGGFGAGTRLLAANATWTKAALLTGGDFGGTAAGDLLVRWSDGALDTYAGTSAAGLGTRTRIIGPNSLWTHAQVLTAGGLRHDGSGNDLVVRWSDGETTLYADTGAKTLGTEHTLVHPGT
;
A
#
# COMPACT_ATOMS: atom_id res chain seq x y z
N MET A 1 -82.72 -3.09 22.60
CA MET A 1 -83.43 -2.97 23.90
C MET A 1 -82.42 -2.38 24.89
N PHE A 2 -82.71 -1.18 25.32
CA PHE A 2 -82.48 -0.51 26.59
C PHE A 2 -81.12 -0.66 27.29
N SER A 3 -80.42 0.30 27.74
CA SER A 3 -80.59 1.75 27.96
C SER A 3 -79.78 2.13 29.22
N TYR A 4 -79.06 3.23 29.19
CA TYR A 4 -78.69 4.23 30.24
C TYR A 4 -77.87 3.69 31.49
N GLY A 5 -76.93 4.42 32.03
CA GLY A 5 -76.73 5.84 32.21
C GLY A 5 -75.45 6.16 32.97
N ARG A 6 -75.02 7.42 32.76
CA ARG A 6 -74.02 8.18 33.58
C ARG A 6 -74.70 8.66 34.88
N PRO A 7 -74.03 9.14 35.96
CA PRO A 7 -73.24 10.43 35.83
C PRO A 7 -72.04 10.59 36.80
N PHE A 8 -71.28 11.64 36.48
CA PHE A 8 -70.40 12.60 37.16
C PHE A 8 -70.24 12.52 38.71
N SER A 9 -68.96 12.71 39.16
CA SER A 9 -68.65 13.76 40.15
C SER A 9 -67.15 14.07 40.22
N ASP A 10 -66.83 15.37 40.32
CA ASP A 10 -65.60 16.11 40.49
C ASP A 10 -64.82 15.73 41.74
N GLY A 11 -63.50 15.90 41.70
CA GLY A 11 -62.65 15.82 42.90
C GLY A 11 -61.19 16.19 42.61
N ARG A 12 -60.87 17.50 42.53
CA ARG A 12 -59.48 18.00 42.52
C ARG A 12 -58.72 17.55 43.78
N ARG A 13 -57.50 16.98 43.65
CA ARG A 13 -56.40 17.19 44.61
C ARG A 13 -55.01 16.88 43.96
N ARG A 14 -54.22 17.92 43.91
CA ARG A 14 -52.76 18.11 44.11
C ARG A 14 -51.79 17.00 43.63
N ALA A 15 -50.88 17.48 42.76
CA ALA A 15 -49.70 16.83 42.26
C ALA A 15 -48.71 16.43 43.40
N ALA A 16 -48.22 15.21 43.32
CA ALA A 16 -46.95 14.80 43.92
C ALA A 16 -46.09 14.19 42.81
N VAL A 17 -44.96 14.85 42.54
CA VAL A 17 -43.95 14.37 41.58
C VAL A 17 -43.22 13.20 42.25
N ALA A 18 -43.44 11.99 41.77
CA ALA A 18 -42.61 10.83 42.09
C ALA A 18 -41.63 10.62 40.95
N VAL A 19 -40.35 10.86 41.24
CA VAL A 19 -39.21 10.51 40.36
C VAL A 19 -39.11 8.99 40.36
N ALA A 20 -39.50 8.36 39.27
CA ALA A 20 -39.26 6.94 39.03
C ALA A 20 -37.86 6.78 38.42
N CYS A 21 -36.89 6.25 39.18
CA CYS A 21 -35.65 5.71 38.67
C CYS A 21 -35.95 4.50 37.77
N ALA A 22 -35.86 4.68 36.46
CA ALA A 22 -35.83 3.56 35.52
C ALA A 22 -34.47 2.86 35.63
N ALA A 23 -34.44 1.68 36.19
CA ALA A 23 -33.30 0.77 36.15
C ALA A 23 -33.10 0.34 34.70
N LEU A 24 -32.04 0.84 34.04
CA LEU A 24 -31.53 0.32 32.79
C LEU A 24 -30.93 -1.07 33.04
N LEU A 25 -31.67 -2.11 32.69
CA LEU A 25 -31.14 -3.46 32.52
C LEU A 25 -30.13 -3.41 31.36
N GLY A 26 -28.86 -3.29 31.69
CA GLY A 26 -27.77 -3.46 30.75
C GLY A 26 -27.77 -4.91 30.25
N VAL A 27 -28.12 -5.08 28.98
CA VAL A 27 -27.82 -6.33 28.27
C VAL A 27 -26.31 -6.36 28.13
N ALA A 28 -25.65 -7.22 28.91
CA ALA A 28 -24.23 -7.52 28.74
C ALA A 28 -24.04 -8.20 27.37
N VAL A 29 -23.46 -7.49 26.43
CA VAL A 29 -22.92 -8.08 25.21
C VAL A 29 -21.79 -9.00 25.68
N PRO A 30 -21.75 -10.30 25.32
CA PRO A 30 -20.63 -11.16 25.67
C PRO A 30 -19.37 -10.55 25.00
N ALA A 31 -18.35 -10.28 25.81
CA ALA A 31 -17.04 -9.91 25.32
C ALA A 31 -16.56 -11.05 24.43
N ALA A 32 -16.22 -10.73 23.18
CA ALA A 32 -15.55 -11.65 22.29
C ALA A 32 -14.31 -12.18 23.03
N GLN A 33 -14.24 -13.48 23.21
CA GLN A 33 -13.07 -14.13 23.78
C GLN A 33 -11.92 -13.93 22.78
N ALA A 34 -10.91 -13.17 23.20
CA ALA A 34 -9.68 -13.04 22.43
C ALA A 34 -9.03 -14.42 22.27
N ASP A 35 -8.66 -14.74 21.04
CA ASP A 35 -7.85 -15.92 20.73
C ASP A 35 -6.55 -15.87 21.55
N PRO A 36 -6.19 -16.90 22.34
CA PRO A 36 -5.02 -16.89 23.21
C PRO A 36 -3.67 -16.88 22.46
N GLY A 37 -3.66 -16.81 21.14
CA GLY A 37 -2.46 -16.78 20.28
C GLY A 37 -2.08 -15.40 19.70
N GLN A 38 -2.91 -14.36 19.81
CA GLN A 38 -2.58 -13.02 19.33
C GLN A 38 -2.29 -12.08 20.50
N PRO A 39 -1.08 -11.48 20.58
CA PRO A 39 -0.85 -10.41 21.54
C PRO A 39 -1.74 -9.22 21.18
N GLY A 40 -2.66 -8.85 22.07
CA GLY A 40 -3.49 -7.67 21.94
C GLY A 40 -2.63 -6.40 21.75
N PRO A 41 -3.24 -5.28 21.27
CA PRO A 41 -2.50 -4.03 21.07
C PRO A 41 -1.86 -3.60 22.40
N VAL A 42 -0.53 -3.67 22.45
CA VAL A 42 0.24 -3.17 23.60
C VAL A 42 0.06 -1.66 23.61
N PRO A 43 -0.47 -1.05 24.68
CA PRO A 43 -0.53 0.41 24.77
C PRO A 43 0.86 0.98 24.61
N PRO A 44 1.04 2.14 23.94
CA PRO A 44 2.33 2.74 23.78
C PRO A 44 2.95 2.98 25.17
N ALA A 45 4.17 2.47 25.37
CA ALA A 45 4.91 2.69 26.60
C ALA A 45 5.04 4.19 26.88
N PRO A 46 4.93 4.64 28.13
CA PRO A 46 5.03 6.05 28.46
C PRO A 46 6.36 6.62 27.97
N VAL A 47 6.33 7.76 27.29
CA VAL A 47 7.47 8.45 26.69
C VAL A 47 8.33 9.05 27.82
N THR A 48 9.22 8.26 28.41
CA THR A 48 9.94 8.67 29.65
C THR A 48 11.34 9.23 29.39
N GLY A 49 11.92 9.04 28.20
CA GLY A 49 13.32 9.36 27.90
C GLY A 49 14.34 8.51 28.70
N GLN A 50 13.88 7.53 29.47
CA GLN A 50 14.77 6.69 30.28
C GLN A 50 15.71 5.87 29.38
N GLU A 51 15.21 5.31 28.28
CA GLU A 51 15.97 4.54 27.30
C GLU A 51 17.07 5.40 26.65
N ALA A 52 16.74 6.65 26.29
CA ALA A 52 17.73 7.59 25.76
C ALA A 52 18.80 7.97 26.80
N ARG A 53 18.46 8.09 28.09
CA ARG A 53 19.44 8.30 29.16
C ARG A 53 20.34 7.08 29.37
N GLN A 54 19.80 5.89 29.23
CA GLN A 54 20.59 4.65 29.30
C GLN A 54 21.54 4.55 28.10
N ALA A 55 21.04 4.80 26.88
CA ALA A 55 21.84 4.84 25.66
C ALA A 55 22.95 5.90 25.73
N ALA A 56 22.72 7.05 26.38
CA ALA A 56 23.72 8.10 26.58
C ALA A 56 24.93 7.66 27.44
N ARG A 57 24.80 6.61 28.25
CA ARG A 57 25.92 6.05 29.00
C ARG A 57 26.86 5.24 28.11
N PHE A 58 26.32 4.59 27.08
CA PHE A 58 27.09 3.87 26.08
C PHE A 58 27.68 4.80 25.02
N TRP A 59 26.87 5.71 24.47
CA TRP A 59 27.26 6.62 23.42
C TRP A 59 27.93 7.88 23.98
N THR A 60 29.26 7.84 24.17
CA THR A 60 30.04 9.01 24.53
C THR A 60 30.36 9.87 23.29
N ALA A 61 30.88 11.08 23.51
CA ALA A 61 31.34 11.95 22.42
C ALA A 61 32.40 11.25 21.55
N GLU A 62 33.33 10.52 22.19
CA GLU A 62 34.42 9.77 21.56
C GLU A 62 33.88 8.63 20.71
N ARG A 63 32.99 7.78 21.27
CA ARG A 63 32.40 6.65 20.52
C ARG A 63 31.63 7.10 19.30
N MET A 64 30.84 8.17 19.39
CA MET A 64 30.17 8.76 18.23
C MET A 64 31.17 9.32 17.22
N ALA A 65 32.26 9.96 17.68
CA ALA A 65 33.27 10.57 16.82
C ALA A 65 34.20 9.53 16.14
N GLU A 66 34.32 8.32 16.70
CA GLU A 66 35.15 7.23 16.19
C GLU A 66 34.35 6.20 15.39
N SER A 67 33.00 6.31 15.34
CA SER A 67 32.17 5.38 14.60
C SER A 67 32.56 5.32 13.12
N ARG A 68 32.57 4.10 12.59
CA ARG A 68 32.94 3.84 11.19
C ARG A 68 31.71 3.93 10.28
N PRO A 69 31.87 4.35 9.01
CA PRO A 69 30.79 4.22 8.04
C PRO A 69 30.52 2.74 7.79
N LEU A 70 29.26 2.36 7.70
CA LEU A 70 28.86 0.97 7.50
C LEU A 70 29.10 0.49 6.06
N ASP A 71 29.05 1.41 5.10
CA ASP A 71 29.10 1.10 3.67
C ASP A 71 30.52 0.76 3.21
N ALA A 72 30.58 0.09 2.03
CA ALA A 72 31.81 -0.10 1.30
C ALA A 72 32.55 1.25 1.08
N VAL A 73 33.87 1.20 1.17
CA VAL A 73 34.70 2.41 0.98
C VAL A 73 34.48 2.95 -0.42
N ARG A 74 33.78 4.07 -0.52
CA ARG A 74 33.67 4.83 -1.77
C ARG A 74 34.92 5.66 -1.97
N HIS A 75 35.38 5.79 -3.21
CA HIS A 75 36.59 6.53 -3.55
C HIS A 75 36.35 7.53 -4.69
N THR A 76 37.16 8.58 -4.72
CA THR A 76 37.28 9.44 -5.88
C THR A 76 38.36 8.84 -6.78
N PRO A 77 38.06 8.38 -8.02
CA PRO A 77 39.09 7.89 -8.93
C PRO A 77 40.12 8.99 -9.22
N SER A 78 41.39 8.63 -9.18
CA SER A 78 42.45 9.49 -9.72
C SER A 78 42.16 9.74 -11.21
N ALA A 79 42.23 10.99 -11.67
CA ALA A 79 41.93 11.32 -13.06
C ALA A 79 42.90 10.54 -13.97
N PRO A 80 42.45 9.78 -14.99
CA PRO A 80 43.31 9.38 -16.09
C PRO A 80 43.82 10.66 -16.78
N GLY A 81 45.05 10.69 -17.21
CA GLY A 81 45.72 11.83 -17.77
C GLY A 81 44.84 12.65 -18.74
N ALA A 82 44.87 13.94 -18.57
CA ALA A 82 44.02 14.92 -19.20
C ALA A 82 43.93 14.79 -20.73
N SER A 83 42.75 14.48 -21.24
CA SER A 83 42.32 14.95 -22.56
C SER A 83 40.83 14.68 -22.74
N ALA A 84 40.01 15.59 -22.33
CA ALA A 84 38.72 16.02 -22.84
C ALA A 84 38.16 17.02 -21.82
N ALA A 85 37.50 18.10 -22.24
CA ALA A 85 36.81 19.06 -21.39
C ALA A 85 35.69 18.33 -20.62
N VAL A 86 36.04 17.77 -19.46
CA VAL A 86 35.06 17.20 -18.50
C VAL A 86 34.37 18.40 -17.89
N THR A 87 33.14 18.68 -18.29
CA THR A 87 32.25 19.58 -17.55
C THR A 87 32.37 19.20 -16.07
N ALA A 88 32.77 20.14 -15.23
CA ALA A 88 33.05 19.91 -13.82
C ALA A 88 31.81 19.26 -13.16
N ARG A 89 31.97 18.05 -12.65
CA ARG A 89 30.89 17.32 -12.00
C ARG A 89 30.39 18.11 -10.78
N PRO A 90 29.07 18.17 -10.52
CA PRO A 90 28.56 18.72 -9.29
C PRO A 90 29.23 18.09 -8.07
N LYS A 91 29.59 18.90 -7.09
CA LYS A 91 30.20 18.44 -5.83
C LYS A 91 29.36 18.92 -4.66
N GLY A 92 29.10 18.03 -3.70
CA GLY A 92 28.37 18.33 -2.49
C GLY A 92 29.09 19.36 -1.63
N THR A 93 28.32 20.23 -0.97
CA THR A 93 28.80 21.25 -0.05
C THR A 93 28.66 20.76 1.38
N LEU A 94 29.76 20.84 2.15
CA LEU A 94 29.73 20.57 3.58
C LEU A 94 29.10 21.75 4.34
N PHE A 95 28.16 21.46 5.25
CA PHE A 95 27.47 22.48 6.05
C PHE A 95 27.16 21.98 7.47
N LYS A 96 26.60 22.82 8.32
CA LYS A 96 26.31 22.50 9.74
C LYS A 96 25.14 21.53 9.94
N GLY A 97 24.58 20.95 8.86
CA GLY A 97 23.43 20.05 8.91
C GLY A 97 22.10 20.78 9.12
N THR A 98 21.02 20.00 9.04
CA THR A 98 19.65 20.45 9.28
C THR A 98 19.04 19.67 10.44
N ARG A 99 18.02 20.23 11.08
CA ARG A 99 17.28 19.58 12.18
C ARG A 99 16.58 18.29 11.78
N LEU A 100 16.22 18.14 10.48
CA LEU A 100 15.44 17.02 9.98
C LEU A 100 16.30 15.81 9.58
N VAL A 101 17.64 15.99 9.48
CA VAL A 101 18.56 14.92 9.09
C VAL A 101 19.65 14.78 10.15
N GLY A 102 20.00 13.56 10.48
CA GLY A 102 20.98 13.27 11.52
C GLY A 102 21.75 11.98 11.24
N THR A 103 22.57 11.61 12.20
CA THR A 103 23.33 10.37 12.14
C THR A 103 22.59 9.25 12.86
N PHE A 104 22.49 8.11 12.20
CA PHE A 104 21.97 6.86 12.73
C PHE A 104 23.14 6.00 13.16
N PHE A 105 23.26 5.72 14.44
CA PHE A 105 24.36 4.96 15.02
C PHE A 105 23.91 3.60 15.52
N GLY A 106 24.81 2.64 15.52
CA GLY A 106 24.65 1.33 16.12
C GLY A 106 25.99 0.68 16.42
N SER A 107 25.99 -0.47 17.08
CA SER A 107 27.19 -1.22 17.45
C SER A 107 27.08 -2.70 17.07
N ASP A 108 28.22 -3.42 17.08
CA ASP A 108 28.29 -4.88 16.96
C ASP A 108 28.00 -5.59 18.29
N GLY A 109 27.68 -4.85 19.35
CA GLY A 109 27.47 -5.33 20.71
C GLY A 109 28.45 -4.71 21.72
N PRO A 110 28.41 -5.15 22.98
CA PRO A 110 29.27 -4.65 24.05
C PRO A 110 30.74 -4.74 23.68
N GLY A 111 31.47 -3.63 23.69
CA GLY A 111 32.90 -3.56 23.32
C GLY A 111 33.21 -3.71 21.83
N GLY A 112 32.16 -3.90 20.98
CA GLY A 112 32.32 -4.05 19.54
C GLY A 112 32.50 -2.72 18.79
N THR A 113 32.70 -2.81 17.48
CA THR A 113 32.84 -1.68 16.59
C THR A 113 31.53 -0.86 16.57
N THR A 114 31.67 0.46 16.59
CA THR A 114 30.55 1.38 16.40
C THR A 114 30.47 1.82 14.93
N TRP A 115 29.26 1.87 14.42
CA TRP A 115 28.95 2.17 13.03
C TRP A 115 28.01 3.37 12.90
N HIS A 116 28.04 4.03 11.74
CA HIS A 116 27.10 5.07 11.43
C HIS A 116 26.58 5.02 10.00
N CYS A 117 25.35 5.45 9.87
CA CYS A 117 24.64 5.79 8.65
C CYS A 117 23.98 7.17 8.83
N THR A 118 23.18 7.58 7.85
CA THR A 118 22.33 8.78 7.92
C THR A 118 20.89 8.36 8.18
N GLY A 119 20.15 9.16 8.95
CA GLY A 119 18.71 9.03 9.12
C GLY A 119 18.00 10.37 8.99
N SER A 120 16.69 10.35 8.84
CA SER A 120 15.87 11.57 8.78
C SER A 120 14.52 11.42 9.46
N VAL A 121 13.99 12.55 9.94
CA VAL A 121 12.72 12.61 10.67
C VAL A 121 11.56 12.63 9.69
N ILE A 122 10.62 11.70 9.82
CA ILE A 122 9.41 11.63 9.00
C ILE A 122 8.23 12.21 9.78
N ASP A 123 7.47 13.08 9.12
CA ASP A 123 6.24 13.64 9.66
C ASP A 123 5.13 12.59 9.71
N THR A 124 4.73 12.20 10.90
CA THR A 124 3.71 11.20 11.15
C THR A 124 2.91 11.53 12.41
N ARG A 125 1.70 10.97 12.52
CA ARG A 125 0.92 11.06 13.75
C ARG A 125 1.61 10.42 14.97
N ALA A 126 2.51 9.45 14.75
CA ALA A 126 3.30 8.82 15.82
C ALA A 126 4.41 9.73 16.38
N ARG A 127 4.83 10.78 15.63
CA ARG A 127 5.80 11.83 15.99
C ARG A 127 7.20 11.34 16.36
N ASN A 128 7.54 10.07 16.09
CA ASN A 128 8.75 9.40 16.54
C ASN A 128 9.35 8.45 15.48
N ILE A 129 9.14 8.74 14.18
CA ILE A 129 9.63 7.87 13.09
C ILE A 129 10.88 8.48 12.45
N VAL A 130 11.90 7.63 12.31
CA VAL A 130 13.16 7.88 11.57
C VAL A 130 13.19 7.01 10.33
N LEU A 131 13.53 7.60 9.18
CA LEU A 131 13.83 6.92 7.93
C LEU A 131 15.33 6.65 7.86
N THR A 132 15.73 5.46 7.42
CA THR A 132 17.11 5.10 7.06
C THR A 132 17.09 4.01 5.99
N ALA A 133 18.24 3.41 5.65
CA ALA A 133 18.32 2.26 4.74
C ALA A 133 18.18 0.92 5.48
N ALA A 134 17.61 -0.09 4.84
CA ALA A 134 17.46 -1.42 5.42
C ALA A 134 18.83 -2.07 5.70
N HIS A 135 19.79 -1.92 4.78
CA HIS A 135 21.14 -2.45 4.97
C HIS A 135 21.83 -1.85 6.20
N CYS A 136 21.59 -0.59 6.54
CA CYS A 136 22.10 0.03 7.77
C CYS A 136 21.56 -0.67 9.02
N ALA A 137 20.26 -0.93 9.05
CA ALA A 137 19.59 -1.53 10.18
C ALA A 137 19.93 -3.01 10.37
N LEU A 138 20.20 -3.76 9.28
CA LEU A 138 20.56 -5.17 9.32
C LEU A 138 22.03 -5.41 9.75
N SER A 139 22.92 -4.47 9.47
CA SER A 139 24.35 -4.64 9.74
C SER A 139 24.75 -4.33 11.17
N MET A 140 24.06 -3.43 11.81
CA MET A 140 24.25 -3.08 13.21
C MET A 140 23.47 -4.08 14.07
N LYS A 141 23.98 -4.45 15.25
CA LYS A 141 23.38 -5.49 16.10
C LYS A 141 22.67 -4.93 17.34
N SER A 142 23.18 -3.83 17.89
CA SER A 142 22.65 -3.26 19.14
C SER A 142 22.92 -1.76 19.29
N ASP A 143 22.49 -1.23 20.40
CA ASP A 143 22.74 0.14 20.87
C ASP A 143 22.36 1.24 19.87
N TYR A 144 21.27 1.03 19.14
CA TYR A 144 20.85 1.96 18.11
C TYR A 144 20.39 3.28 18.70
N ILE A 145 20.92 4.39 18.14
CA ILE A 145 20.44 5.73 18.41
C ILE A 145 20.32 6.56 17.12
N PHE A 146 19.48 7.56 17.17
CA PHE A 146 19.41 8.62 16.17
C PHE A 146 19.75 9.97 16.80
N VAL A 147 20.61 10.75 16.14
CA VAL A 147 21.07 12.05 16.60
C VAL A 147 20.80 13.11 15.53
N PRO A 148 19.68 13.87 15.62
CA PRO A 148 19.35 14.91 14.66
C PRO A 148 20.39 16.02 14.67
N LYS A 149 20.80 16.51 13.49
CA LYS A 149 21.82 17.56 13.32
C LYS A 149 23.07 17.26 14.14
N PHE A 150 23.57 16.05 14.04
CA PHE A 150 24.73 15.56 14.81
C PHE A 150 25.91 16.52 14.75
N VAL A 151 26.50 16.77 15.91
CA VAL A 151 27.72 17.56 16.10
C VAL A 151 28.83 16.66 16.64
N LYS A 152 29.83 16.37 15.80
CA LYS A 152 30.98 15.53 16.17
C LYS A 152 31.74 16.13 17.35
N GLY A 153 32.07 15.31 18.34
CA GLY A 153 32.78 15.71 19.57
C GLY A 153 31.90 16.33 20.65
N ALA A 154 30.61 16.59 20.38
CA ALA A 154 29.68 17.01 21.42
C ALA A 154 29.16 15.79 22.21
N ALA A 155 29.13 15.91 23.54
CA ALA A 155 28.52 14.91 24.41
C ALA A 155 27.01 14.74 24.14
N PRO A 156 26.39 13.60 24.48
CA PRO A 156 24.96 13.34 24.23
C PRO A 156 24.01 14.43 24.74
N ASP A 157 24.27 14.99 25.92
CA ASP A 157 23.49 16.08 26.54
C ASP A 157 23.69 17.42 25.84
N ARG A 158 24.79 17.58 25.09
CA ARG A 158 25.13 18.79 24.32
C ARG A 158 24.77 18.69 22.84
N GLN A 159 24.25 17.55 22.39
CA GLN A 159 23.70 17.46 21.03
C GLN A 159 22.50 18.40 20.88
N PRO A 160 22.37 19.13 19.75
CA PRO A 160 21.37 20.20 19.60
C PRO A 160 19.94 19.78 19.94
N TYR A 161 19.55 18.58 19.55
CA TYR A 161 18.21 18.03 19.77
C TYR A 161 18.20 16.82 20.70
N GLY A 162 19.34 16.49 21.31
CA GLY A 162 19.52 15.29 22.12
C GLY A 162 19.75 14.04 21.27
N ILE A 163 19.72 12.89 21.94
CA ILE A 163 19.82 11.57 21.31
C ILE A 163 18.51 10.81 21.50
N PHE A 164 18.14 9.99 20.55
CA PHE A 164 16.92 9.21 20.55
C PHE A 164 17.27 7.73 20.44
N HIS A 165 16.90 6.94 21.44
CA HIS A 165 17.10 5.48 21.41
C HIS A 165 16.09 4.84 20.41
N ILE A 166 16.58 3.90 19.61
CA ILE A 166 15.74 3.15 18.68
C ILE A 166 15.07 2.00 19.43
N GLN A 167 13.74 2.02 19.47
CA GLN A 167 12.94 0.99 20.14
C GLN A 167 12.64 -0.20 19.22
N ARG A 168 12.36 0.09 17.95
CA ARG A 168 12.01 -0.92 16.96
C ARG A 168 12.36 -0.47 15.55
N ILE A 169 12.78 -1.42 14.72
CA ILE A 169 13.11 -1.20 13.30
C ILE A 169 12.16 -2.03 12.43
N PHE A 170 11.71 -1.44 11.34
CA PHE A 170 10.80 -2.02 10.38
C PHE A 170 11.51 -2.10 9.03
N ILE A 171 11.61 -3.31 8.49
CA ILE A 171 12.22 -3.62 7.20
C ILE A 171 11.23 -4.50 6.44
N ASP A 172 11.11 -4.31 5.14
CA ASP A 172 10.31 -5.19 4.30
C ASP A 172 10.92 -6.60 4.31
N PRO A 173 10.18 -7.67 4.71
CA PRO A 173 10.72 -9.02 4.83
C PRO A 173 11.20 -9.61 3.49
N ARG A 174 10.82 -8.98 2.37
CA ARG A 174 11.29 -9.36 1.02
C ARG A 174 12.63 -8.74 0.64
N TYR A 175 13.18 -7.80 1.44
CA TYR A 175 14.54 -7.31 1.27
C TYR A 175 15.51 -8.44 1.61
N LYS A 176 16.28 -8.90 0.61
CA LYS A 176 17.21 -10.03 0.76
C LYS A 176 18.62 -9.59 0.37
N PRO A 177 19.51 -9.35 1.35
CA PRO A 177 20.93 -9.10 1.09
C PRO A 177 21.59 -10.29 0.39
N ASP A 178 22.67 -10.03 -0.33
CA ASP A 178 23.52 -11.06 -0.89
C ASP A 178 24.24 -11.81 0.24
N GLN A 179 24.61 -13.08 0.02
CA GLN A 179 25.24 -13.90 1.05
C GLN A 179 26.51 -13.23 1.59
N GLY A 180 26.59 -13.10 2.92
CA GLY A 180 27.74 -12.47 3.59
C GLY A 180 27.79 -10.94 3.48
N SER A 181 26.72 -10.31 3.01
CA SER A 181 26.57 -8.86 2.87
C SER A 181 25.31 -8.37 3.57
N SER A 182 25.20 -7.05 3.81
CA SER A 182 23.95 -6.40 4.18
C SER A 182 23.27 -5.73 2.97
N THR A 183 23.95 -5.67 1.83
CA THR A 183 23.49 -5.07 0.58
C THR A 183 23.22 -6.13 -0.47
N THR A 184 22.54 -5.77 -1.56
CA THR A 184 22.30 -6.66 -2.69
C THR A 184 22.31 -5.88 -4.01
N LYS A 185 22.69 -6.59 -5.06
CA LYS A 185 22.53 -6.14 -6.46
C LYS A 185 21.29 -6.73 -7.12
N GLY A 186 20.56 -7.58 -6.43
CA GLY A 186 19.29 -8.16 -6.89
C GLY A 186 18.14 -7.16 -6.91
N VAL A 187 17.01 -7.58 -7.45
CA VAL A 187 15.80 -6.74 -7.56
C VAL A 187 15.27 -6.29 -6.20
N SER A 188 15.48 -7.10 -5.13
CA SER A 188 15.06 -6.71 -3.77
C SER A 188 15.81 -5.50 -3.22
N SER A 189 16.90 -5.04 -3.88
CA SER A 189 17.55 -3.77 -3.57
C SER A 189 16.61 -2.56 -3.67
N ASP A 190 15.54 -2.64 -4.46
CA ASP A 190 14.48 -1.63 -4.51
C ASP A 190 13.75 -1.45 -3.15
N LEU A 191 13.87 -2.40 -2.24
CA LEU A 191 13.26 -2.42 -0.90
C LEU A 191 14.24 -2.00 0.21
N ASP A 192 15.41 -1.44 -0.13
CA ASP A 192 16.42 -1.00 0.81
C ASP A 192 16.03 0.27 1.58
N THR A 193 14.90 0.19 2.25
CA THR A 193 14.31 1.25 3.09
C THR A 193 13.98 0.66 4.46
N ALA A 194 14.25 1.40 5.51
CA ALA A 194 13.85 1.05 6.87
C ALA A 194 13.24 2.27 7.58
N PHE A 195 12.25 2.00 8.42
CA PHE A 195 11.72 2.97 9.38
C PHE A 195 12.02 2.48 10.79
N ALA A 196 12.40 3.41 11.66
CA ALA A 196 12.68 3.11 13.06
C ALA A 196 11.81 3.97 13.98
N ARG A 197 11.23 3.34 15.00
CA ARG A 197 10.56 4.04 16.10
C ARG A 197 11.60 4.39 17.15
N VAL A 198 11.51 5.61 17.67
CA VAL A 198 12.42 6.08 18.71
C VAL A 198 11.68 6.42 20.00
N SER A 199 12.37 6.30 21.13
CA SER A 199 11.93 6.84 22.42
C SER A 199 11.94 8.37 22.40
N ALA A 200 11.46 9.00 23.48
CA ALA A 200 11.79 10.40 23.74
C ALA A 200 13.30 10.56 23.92
N ASN A 201 13.82 11.76 23.66
CA ASN A 201 15.20 12.07 23.98
C ASN A 201 15.41 12.14 25.52
N GLN A 202 16.66 12.26 25.97
CA GLN A 202 17.00 12.32 27.39
C GLN A 202 16.36 13.50 28.15
N ARG A 203 15.82 14.49 27.43
CA ARG A 203 15.08 15.65 27.99
C ARG A 203 13.56 15.41 28.05
N GLY A 204 13.08 14.25 27.60
CA GLY A 204 11.65 13.87 27.59
C GLY A 204 10.86 14.38 26.38
N ALA A 205 11.51 14.97 25.37
CA ALA A 205 10.81 15.44 24.17
C ALA A 205 10.68 14.34 23.11
N SER A 206 9.53 14.25 22.45
CA SER A 206 9.35 13.40 21.26
C SER A 206 10.21 13.91 20.10
N LEU A 207 10.50 13.06 19.12
CA LEU A 207 11.41 13.42 18.03
C LEU A 207 10.93 14.65 17.26
N GLN A 208 9.68 14.66 16.78
CA GLN A 208 9.15 15.78 16.01
C GLN A 208 8.98 17.06 16.85
N ASP A 209 8.70 16.95 18.15
CA ASP A 209 8.64 18.10 19.05
C ASP A 209 10.01 18.73 19.24
N ALA A 210 11.04 17.90 19.45
CA ALA A 210 12.41 18.35 19.63
C ALA A 210 12.94 19.11 18.40
N VAL A 211 12.69 18.60 17.19
CA VAL A 211 13.19 19.20 15.94
C VAL A 211 12.22 20.20 15.32
N GLY A 212 10.97 20.25 15.78
CA GLY A 212 9.93 21.18 15.33
C GLY A 212 9.33 20.86 13.95
N GLY A 213 9.25 19.58 13.57
CA GLY A 213 8.64 19.12 12.32
C GLY A 213 9.20 17.79 11.82
N GLY A 214 8.96 17.47 10.55
CA GLY A 214 9.41 16.26 9.88
C GLY A 214 9.30 16.38 8.35
N LEU A 215 9.93 15.46 7.61
CA LEU A 215 9.79 15.35 6.17
C LEU A 215 8.48 14.66 5.83
N THR A 216 7.73 15.21 4.89
CA THR A 216 6.51 14.59 4.37
C THR A 216 6.89 13.43 3.44
N PHE A 217 6.49 12.22 3.79
CA PHE A 217 6.64 11.06 2.93
C PHE A 217 5.84 11.27 1.63
N THR A 218 6.50 11.17 0.49
CA THR A 218 5.89 11.45 -0.82
C THR A 218 6.29 10.38 -1.83
N ARG A 219 5.31 9.79 -2.49
CA ARG A 219 5.52 8.86 -3.61
C ARG A 219 5.80 9.68 -4.88
N PRO A 220 6.98 9.56 -5.50
CA PRO A 220 7.28 10.31 -6.72
C PRO A 220 6.47 9.78 -7.91
N SER A 221 5.99 10.68 -8.78
CA SER A 221 5.29 10.31 -10.02
C SER A 221 6.25 9.92 -11.16
N GLY A 222 7.48 9.54 -10.86
CA GLY A 222 8.51 9.13 -11.82
C GLY A 222 9.92 9.42 -11.29
N TYR A 223 10.92 9.05 -12.06
CA TYR A 223 12.33 9.08 -11.65
C TYR A 223 13.07 10.35 -12.07
N THR A 224 12.59 11.04 -13.10
CA THR A 224 13.25 12.26 -13.64
C THR A 224 12.73 13.48 -12.89
N ARG A 225 13.61 14.15 -12.14
CA ARG A 225 13.33 15.36 -11.38
C ARG A 225 14.44 16.39 -11.65
N ARG A 226 14.10 17.68 -11.68
CA ARG A 226 15.08 18.75 -11.99
C ARG A 226 15.94 19.13 -10.79
N GLY A 227 15.40 19.10 -9.58
CA GLY A 227 16.12 19.52 -8.37
C GLY A 227 15.72 18.67 -7.18
N VAL A 228 16.58 17.71 -6.83
CA VAL A 228 16.44 16.90 -5.62
C VAL A 228 17.63 17.19 -4.74
N THR A 229 17.39 17.59 -3.50
CA THR A 229 18.42 17.82 -2.50
C THR A 229 18.62 16.56 -1.67
N VAL A 230 19.85 16.08 -1.63
CA VAL A 230 20.25 14.96 -0.79
C VAL A 230 21.13 15.47 0.34
N VAL A 231 20.80 15.09 1.58
CA VAL A 231 21.56 15.50 2.78
C VAL A 231 22.00 14.26 3.54
N GLY A 232 23.31 14.14 3.82
CA GLY A 232 23.84 12.99 4.54
C GLY A 232 25.10 13.31 5.34
N TYR A 233 25.55 12.35 6.15
CA TYR A 233 26.73 12.44 7.00
C TYR A 233 27.80 11.46 6.49
N PRO A 234 28.76 11.93 5.65
CA PRO A 234 29.80 11.09 5.08
C PRO A 234 30.88 10.73 6.09
N SER A 235 31.63 9.68 5.80
CA SER A 235 32.79 9.17 6.55
C SER A 235 33.71 10.29 7.04
N TYR A 236 34.12 10.24 8.29
CA TYR A 236 35.03 11.19 8.92
C TYR A 236 36.43 11.22 8.27
N ARG A 237 36.81 10.15 7.56
CA ARG A 237 38.06 10.12 6.76
C ARG A 237 38.08 11.22 5.70
N HIS A 238 36.93 11.53 5.10
CA HIS A 238 36.79 12.56 4.07
C HIS A 238 36.10 13.84 4.58
N ASN A 239 35.75 13.85 5.86
CA ASN A 239 34.99 14.91 6.53
C ASN A 239 35.35 14.95 8.02
N SER A 240 36.59 15.30 8.33
CA SER A 240 37.12 15.26 9.71
C SER A 240 36.28 16.06 10.73
N ALA A 241 35.63 17.11 10.28
CA ALA A 241 34.74 17.94 11.12
C ALA A 241 33.36 17.30 11.35
N GLY A 242 33.04 16.14 10.76
CA GLY A 242 31.73 15.46 10.93
C GLY A 242 30.54 16.28 10.43
N ARG A 243 30.72 17.18 9.44
CA ARG A 243 29.64 18.02 8.90
C ARG A 243 28.75 17.21 7.94
N ALA A 244 27.50 17.63 7.82
CA ALA A 244 26.64 17.09 6.78
C ALA A 244 27.09 17.57 5.39
N VAL A 245 26.91 16.72 4.35
CA VAL A 245 27.01 17.07 2.95
C VAL A 245 25.62 17.31 2.37
N LYS A 246 25.48 18.28 1.47
CA LYS A 246 24.26 18.47 0.65
C LYS A 246 24.60 18.72 -0.80
N CYS A 247 23.74 18.26 -1.68
CA CYS A 247 23.78 18.51 -3.11
C CYS A 247 22.36 18.61 -3.67
N THR A 248 22.11 19.57 -4.53
CA THR A 248 20.84 19.70 -5.26
C THR A 248 21.11 19.47 -6.74
N VAL A 249 20.60 18.37 -7.27
CA VAL A 249 20.90 17.90 -8.64
C VAL A 249 19.65 17.27 -9.27
N PRO A 250 19.61 17.16 -10.61
CA PRO A 250 18.59 16.36 -11.26
C PRO A 250 18.79 14.87 -10.97
N THR A 251 17.69 14.11 -11.08
CA THR A 251 17.68 12.66 -10.97
C THR A 251 17.22 11.99 -12.25
N THR A 252 17.62 10.74 -12.41
CA THR A 252 17.16 9.83 -13.48
C THR A 252 16.84 8.47 -12.87
N GLN A 253 16.32 7.54 -13.67
CA GLN A 253 16.13 6.16 -13.24
C GLN A 253 17.43 5.35 -13.33
N LEU A 254 17.72 4.53 -12.33
CA LEU A 254 18.68 3.44 -12.48
C LEU A 254 18.06 2.37 -13.38
N ARG A 255 18.66 2.14 -14.54
CA ARG A 255 18.13 1.19 -15.54
C ARG A 255 17.95 -0.20 -14.93
N GLY A 256 16.75 -0.76 -15.07
CA GLY A 256 16.42 -2.11 -14.56
C GLY A 256 15.91 -2.15 -13.12
N TYR A 257 15.84 -1.00 -12.42
CA TYR A 257 15.44 -0.90 -11.02
C TYR A 257 14.41 0.21 -10.79
N ARG A 258 13.67 0.09 -9.70
CA ARG A 258 12.78 1.15 -9.21
C ARG A 258 13.55 2.13 -8.31
N GLN A 259 14.66 2.62 -8.82
CA GLN A 259 15.57 3.48 -8.08
C GLN A 259 15.87 4.77 -8.82
N LEU A 260 16.05 5.82 -8.04
CA LEU A 260 16.57 7.10 -8.51
C LEU A 260 18.09 7.02 -8.60
N SER A 261 18.68 7.75 -9.55
CA SER A 261 20.11 7.89 -9.73
C SER A 261 20.48 9.38 -9.76
N MET A 262 21.57 9.74 -9.09
CA MET A 262 22.16 11.09 -9.16
C MET A 262 23.67 11.05 -9.41
N THR A 263 24.19 12.14 -9.94
CA THR A 263 25.63 12.41 -10.05
C THR A 263 25.98 13.63 -9.21
N CYS A 264 26.70 13.43 -8.09
CA CYS A 264 27.25 14.49 -7.25
C CYS A 264 28.37 13.94 -6.37
N GLY A 265 29.57 14.52 -6.41
CA GLY A 265 30.72 14.08 -5.63
C GLY A 265 30.61 14.41 -4.12
N GLY A 266 31.34 13.66 -3.30
CA GLY A 266 31.40 13.85 -1.85
C GLY A 266 30.48 12.92 -1.05
N TYR A 267 29.80 11.98 -1.70
CA TYR A 267 28.93 10.99 -1.04
C TYR A 267 29.70 9.70 -0.72
N TYR A 268 30.60 9.80 0.24
CA TYR A 268 31.37 8.68 0.77
C TYR A 268 30.52 7.81 1.72
N GLY A 269 31.01 6.65 2.13
CA GLY A 269 30.32 5.78 3.09
C GLY A 269 29.82 6.53 4.33
N GLY A 270 28.72 6.09 4.92
CA GLY A 270 28.00 6.77 6.01
C GLY A 270 26.82 7.63 5.55
N VAL A 271 26.75 7.98 4.25
CA VAL A 271 25.59 8.70 3.69
C VAL A 271 24.38 7.80 3.45
N SER A 272 24.49 6.50 3.57
CA SER A 272 23.38 5.55 3.45
C SER A 272 22.23 5.92 4.36
N GLY A 273 21.00 5.84 3.87
CA GLY A 273 19.79 6.33 4.55
C GLY A 273 19.50 7.82 4.35
N SER A 274 20.38 8.58 3.67
CA SER A 274 20.14 10.01 3.36
C SER A 274 18.82 10.22 2.64
N PRO A 275 17.96 11.15 3.09
CA PRO A 275 16.71 11.46 2.40
C PRO A 275 16.98 12.20 1.09
N TRP A 276 16.23 11.85 0.03
CA TRP A 276 16.17 12.57 -1.23
C TRP A 276 14.94 13.46 -1.23
N ILE A 277 15.15 14.80 -1.19
CA ILE A 277 14.13 15.76 -0.80
C ILE A 277 13.83 16.71 -1.96
N THR A 278 12.55 16.86 -2.32
CA THR A 278 12.07 17.98 -3.14
C THR A 278 11.59 19.13 -2.25
N ASP A 279 11.60 20.35 -2.79
CA ASP A 279 11.19 21.57 -2.08
C ASP A 279 11.98 21.83 -0.78
N TYR A 280 13.26 21.42 -0.76
CA TYR A 280 14.14 21.56 0.39
C TYR A 280 14.58 23.00 0.63
N LYS A 281 14.60 23.40 1.91
CA LYS A 281 15.19 24.64 2.40
C LYS A 281 16.05 24.35 3.63
N ASP A 282 17.20 25.02 3.79
CA ASP A 282 18.18 24.73 4.87
C ASP A 282 17.60 24.87 6.29
N ASP A 283 16.69 25.80 6.51
CA ASP A 283 16.01 26.07 7.78
C ASP A 283 14.61 25.44 7.85
N ALA A 284 14.23 24.65 6.84
CA ALA A 284 12.91 24.07 6.76
C ALA A 284 12.60 23.16 7.95
N ARG A 285 11.33 23.18 8.35
CA ARG A 285 10.76 22.22 9.30
C ARG A 285 10.03 21.08 8.63
N THR A 286 9.97 21.10 7.29
CA THR A 286 9.38 20.11 6.41
C THR A 286 10.05 20.15 5.04
N GLY A 287 9.70 19.21 4.19
CA GLY A 287 10.08 19.02 2.80
C GLY A 287 9.49 17.70 2.34
N HIS A 288 9.51 17.41 1.05
CA HIS A 288 8.95 16.17 0.51
C HIS A 288 10.06 15.14 0.28
N VAL A 289 10.13 14.08 1.11
CA VAL A 289 11.08 12.99 0.90
C VAL A 289 10.49 11.97 -0.07
N ILE A 290 11.21 11.69 -1.16
CA ILE A 290 10.78 10.81 -2.27
C ILE A 290 11.55 9.50 -2.36
N GLY A 291 12.57 9.31 -1.52
CA GLY A 291 13.43 8.13 -1.45
C GLY A 291 14.52 8.30 -0.42
N ASN A 292 15.26 7.25 -0.14
CA ASN A 292 16.45 7.26 0.72
C ASN A 292 17.66 6.69 -0.02
N LEU A 293 18.85 7.23 0.23
CA LEU A 293 20.10 6.69 -0.30
C LEU A 293 20.28 5.25 0.17
N GLY A 294 20.31 4.34 -0.76
CA GLY A 294 20.32 2.90 -0.59
C GLY A 294 19.98 2.24 -1.92
N GLY A 295 19.62 0.96 -1.90
CA GLY A 295 19.27 0.25 -3.11
C GLY A 295 20.42 -0.58 -3.66
N TYR A 296 20.57 -0.62 -4.99
CA TYR A 296 21.61 -1.38 -5.67
C TYR A 296 22.98 -1.14 -5.04
N ASN A 297 23.64 -2.22 -4.63
CA ASN A 297 24.96 -2.20 -3.99
C ASN A 297 25.05 -1.20 -2.81
N GLY A 298 23.99 -1.07 -2.00
CA GLY A 298 23.92 -0.12 -0.87
C GLY A 298 23.84 1.35 -1.29
N GLY A 299 23.35 1.63 -2.50
CA GLY A 299 23.18 2.98 -3.04
C GLY A 299 24.39 3.50 -3.80
N GLY A 300 25.30 2.62 -4.26
CA GLY A 300 26.47 2.95 -5.09
C GLY A 300 26.56 2.09 -6.33
N ASN A 301 27.38 2.51 -7.30
CA ASN A 301 27.68 1.71 -8.48
C ASN A 301 28.72 0.62 -8.19
N ASP A 302 28.96 -0.29 -9.15
CA ASP A 302 29.94 -1.38 -9.00
C ASP A 302 31.36 -0.88 -8.73
N ALA A 303 31.73 0.29 -9.22
CA ALA A 303 33.02 0.89 -8.99
C ALA A 303 33.13 1.65 -7.65
N ASN A 304 32.06 1.70 -6.85
CA ASN A 304 32.02 2.40 -5.56
C ASN A 304 32.56 3.84 -5.59
N VAL A 305 32.24 4.60 -6.65
CA VAL A 305 32.69 5.99 -6.74
C VAL A 305 31.83 6.92 -5.90
N ASP A 306 32.43 7.96 -5.33
CA ASP A 306 31.76 8.91 -4.43
C ASP A 306 30.74 9.82 -5.11
N TYR A 307 30.74 9.88 -6.43
CA TYR A 307 29.90 10.80 -7.20
C TYR A 307 28.68 10.16 -7.89
N ILE A 308 28.51 8.86 -7.81
CA ILE A 308 27.29 8.17 -8.27
C ILE A 308 26.57 7.61 -7.04
N SER A 309 25.30 8.00 -6.88
CA SER A 309 24.47 7.48 -5.80
C SER A 309 23.10 7.08 -6.30
N TYR A 310 22.55 6.04 -5.69
CA TYR A 310 21.21 5.53 -5.94
C TYR A 310 20.33 5.68 -4.72
N ALA A 311 19.03 5.75 -4.95
CA ALA A 311 18.03 5.76 -3.88
C ALA A 311 16.86 4.88 -4.25
N THR A 312 16.30 4.18 -3.27
CA THR A 312 14.98 3.58 -3.42
C THR A 312 13.95 4.67 -3.71
N ALA A 313 13.19 4.54 -4.79
CA ALA A 313 12.06 5.44 -5.05
C ALA A 313 10.84 4.94 -4.29
N PHE A 314 10.22 5.79 -3.47
CA PHE A 314 9.10 5.37 -2.65
C PHE A 314 7.87 4.98 -3.49
N GLY A 315 7.39 3.77 -3.29
CA GLY A 315 6.19 3.21 -3.87
C GLY A 315 5.21 2.73 -2.80
N ALA A 316 4.29 1.86 -3.19
CA ALA A 316 3.34 1.24 -2.27
C ALA A 316 4.06 0.47 -1.15
N ASP A 317 5.11 -0.30 -1.47
CA ASP A 317 5.86 -1.09 -0.47
C ASP A 317 6.43 -0.21 0.65
N ALA A 318 7.06 0.92 0.32
CA ALA A 318 7.59 1.85 1.32
C ALA A 318 6.47 2.56 2.12
N ALA A 319 5.34 2.86 1.47
CA ALA A 319 4.17 3.45 2.14
C ALA A 319 3.55 2.48 3.15
N ASN A 320 3.39 1.20 2.76
CA ASN A 320 2.92 0.14 3.64
C ASN A 320 3.88 -0.07 4.83
N LEU A 321 5.19 -0.10 4.57
CA LEU A 321 6.20 -0.24 5.62
C LEU A 321 6.12 0.92 6.62
N LEU A 322 5.93 2.16 6.14
CA LEU A 322 5.71 3.33 7.01
C LEU A 322 4.43 3.18 7.84
N ALA A 323 3.34 2.68 7.24
CA ALA A 323 2.09 2.45 7.96
C ALA A 323 2.27 1.43 9.10
N TYR A 324 2.98 0.32 8.87
CA TYR A 324 3.33 -0.64 9.92
C TYR A 324 4.19 0.00 11.02
N ALA A 325 5.18 0.81 10.64
CA ALA A 325 6.01 1.51 11.62
C ALA A 325 5.19 2.50 12.47
N VAL A 326 4.25 3.24 11.87
CA VAL A 326 3.37 4.17 12.58
C VAL A 326 2.39 3.43 13.50
N ALA A 327 1.89 2.27 13.09
CA ALA A 327 1.00 1.43 13.88
C ALA A 327 1.72 0.59 14.94
N ASP A 328 3.07 0.52 14.89
CA ASP A 328 3.90 -0.38 15.70
C ASP A 328 3.60 -1.87 15.49
N GLN A 329 3.27 -2.23 14.25
CA GLN A 329 2.94 -3.60 13.85
C GLN A 329 4.04 -4.17 12.95
N ALA A 330 4.37 -5.45 13.10
CA ALA A 330 5.30 -6.10 12.19
C ALA A 330 4.70 -6.18 10.77
N PRO A 331 5.51 -5.97 9.71
CA PRO A 331 5.06 -6.31 8.37
C PRO A 331 4.70 -7.79 8.27
N PRO A 332 3.67 -8.18 7.49
CA PRO A 332 3.36 -9.59 7.24
C PRO A 332 4.54 -10.35 6.64
N ALA A 333 4.76 -11.59 7.09
CA ALA A 333 5.85 -12.43 6.58
C ALA A 333 5.52 -13.03 5.19
N ASP A 334 4.24 -13.12 4.85
CA ASP A 334 3.67 -13.76 3.67
C ASP A 334 3.31 -12.78 2.53
N LEU A 335 4.00 -11.65 2.48
CA LEU A 335 3.84 -10.68 1.39
C LEU A 335 4.06 -11.31 0.01
N PRO A 336 3.36 -10.84 -1.04
CA PRO A 336 3.58 -11.29 -2.41
C PRO A 336 5.05 -11.18 -2.82
N PRO A 337 5.58 -12.13 -3.63
CA PRO A 337 6.98 -12.09 -4.04
C PRO A 337 7.33 -10.79 -4.76
N TYR A 338 8.39 -10.11 -4.31
CA TYR A 338 8.88 -8.91 -4.97
C TYR A 338 9.63 -9.23 -6.27
N ARG A 339 9.20 -8.64 -7.39
CA ARG A 339 9.76 -8.90 -8.73
C ARG A 339 10.32 -7.65 -9.42
N GLY A 340 10.52 -6.57 -8.68
CA GLY A 340 11.05 -5.30 -9.21
C GLY A 340 10.14 -4.70 -10.28
N LEU A 341 10.75 -4.16 -11.33
CA LEU A 341 10.00 -3.57 -12.46
C LEU A 341 9.07 -4.55 -13.19
N LYS A 342 9.31 -5.86 -13.08
CA LYS A 342 8.45 -6.86 -13.73
C LYS A 342 7.06 -6.93 -13.08
N GLY A 343 6.92 -6.48 -11.82
CA GLY A 343 5.68 -6.63 -11.07
C GLY A 343 5.29 -8.09 -10.84
N ALA A 344 4.14 -8.33 -10.22
CA ALA A 344 3.59 -9.67 -10.04
C ALA A 344 2.92 -10.20 -11.32
N LEU A 345 2.49 -9.30 -12.21
CA LEU A 345 1.91 -9.61 -13.52
C LEU A 345 2.89 -9.23 -14.65
N ALA A 346 3.10 -10.14 -15.60
CA ALA A 346 4.01 -9.92 -16.72
C ALA A 346 3.45 -8.93 -17.76
N GLY A 347 4.33 -8.32 -18.56
CA GLY A 347 3.97 -7.55 -19.75
C GLY A 347 4.03 -6.04 -19.64
N GLY A 348 4.25 -5.49 -18.42
CA GLY A 348 4.40 -4.04 -18.19
C GLY A 348 3.15 -3.20 -18.49
N ALA A 349 3.16 -1.92 -18.07
CA ALA A 349 2.01 -1.01 -18.19
C ALA A 349 1.57 -0.78 -19.63
N GLY A 350 2.51 -0.78 -20.59
CA GLY A 350 2.21 -0.61 -22.01
C GLY A 350 1.27 -1.67 -22.55
N ARG A 351 1.40 -2.93 -22.10
CA ARG A 351 0.49 -4.01 -22.41
C ARG A 351 -0.81 -3.87 -21.62
N TRP A 352 -0.72 -3.63 -20.31
CA TRP A 352 -1.89 -3.61 -19.41
C TRP A 352 -2.86 -2.45 -19.70
N ARG A 353 -2.40 -1.37 -20.33
CA ARG A 353 -3.31 -0.35 -20.90
C ARG A 353 -4.33 -0.91 -21.89
N LYS A 354 -4.01 -2.04 -22.55
CA LYS A 354 -4.88 -2.71 -23.51
C LYS A 354 -5.89 -3.65 -22.86
N THR A 355 -5.89 -3.81 -21.54
CA THR A 355 -6.92 -4.56 -20.81
C THR A 355 -8.26 -3.84 -20.92
N THR A 356 -9.29 -4.55 -21.38
CA THR A 356 -10.65 -4.02 -21.48
C THR A 356 -11.55 -4.50 -20.34
N LEU A 357 -11.41 -5.76 -19.93
CA LEU A 357 -12.20 -6.38 -18.87
C LEU A 357 -11.32 -7.30 -18.02
N MET A 358 -11.68 -7.46 -16.75
CA MET A 358 -11.10 -8.43 -15.83
C MET A 358 -12.19 -9.10 -15.01
N ALA A 359 -11.97 -10.34 -14.63
CA ALA A 359 -12.77 -11.08 -13.67
C ALA A 359 -11.88 -11.95 -12.80
N SER A 360 -12.06 -11.87 -11.47
CA SER A 360 -11.42 -12.78 -10.51
C SER A 360 -12.30 -13.98 -10.22
N GLY A 361 -11.67 -15.10 -9.84
CA GLY A 361 -12.34 -16.35 -9.49
C GLY A 361 -11.34 -17.50 -9.50
N ASP A 362 -11.65 -18.60 -8.83
CA ASP A 362 -10.84 -19.83 -8.94
C ASP A 362 -11.21 -20.58 -10.24
N TYR A 363 -10.51 -20.27 -11.33
CA TYR A 363 -10.69 -20.92 -12.65
C TYR A 363 -9.80 -22.13 -12.83
N THR A 364 -8.74 -22.27 -12.04
CA THR A 364 -7.85 -23.43 -12.10
C THR A 364 -8.35 -24.61 -11.25
N GLY A 365 -9.17 -24.35 -10.23
CA GLY A 365 -9.69 -25.34 -9.31
C GLY A 365 -8.68 -25.74 -8.24
N ASP A 366 -7.71 -24.87 -7.93
CA ASP A 366 -6.69 -25.10 -6.91
C ASP A 366 -7.00 -24.41 -5.56
N GLY A 367 -8.17 -23.77 -5.46
CA GLY A 367 -8.63 -23.05 -4.27
C GLY A 367 -8.06 -21.64 -4.15
N HIS A 368 -7.30 -21.16 -5.14
CA HIS A 368 -6.75 -19.81 -5.16
C HIS A 368 -7.48 -18.93 -6.18
N GLY A 369 -7.65 -17.66 -5.85
CA GLY A 369 -8.24 -16.73 -6.79
C GLY A 369 -7.29 -16.42 -7.95
N ASP A 370 -7.78 -16.63 -9.15
CA ASP A 370 -7.11 -16.33 -10.42
C ASP A 370 -7.60 -15.01 -11.00
N LEU A 371 -6.90 -14.49 -12.03
CA LEU A 371 -7.32 -13.32 -12.78
C LEU A 371 -7.48 -13.64 -14.26
N LEU A 372 -8.70 -13.53 -14.79
CA LEU A 372 -9.00 -13.64 -16.19
C LEU A 372 -9.05 -12.24 -16.82
N VAL A 373 -8.40 -12.06 -17.98
CA VAL A 373 -8.23 -10.77 -18.65
C VAL A 373 -8.66 -10.85 -20.09
N VAL A 374 -9.47 -9.88 -20.52
CA VAL A 374 -9.80 -9.65 -21.94
C VAL A 374 -9.01 -8.46 -22.43
N TRP A 375 -8.28 -8.64 -23.52
CA TRP A 375 -7.46 -7.63 -24.16
C TRP A 375 -8.19 -6.91 -25.30
N SER A 376 -7.76 -5.71 -25.66
CA SER A 376 -8.39 -4.88 -26.68
C SER A 376 -8.40 -5.48 -28.10
N ASP A 377 -7.55 -6.47 -28.36
CA ASP A 377 -7.50 -7.24 -29.61
C ASP A 377 -8.40 -8.49 -29.56
N GLY A 378 -9.14 -8.68 -28.46
CA GLY A 378 -10.01 -9.83 -28.24
C GLY A 378 -9.29 -11.10 -27.78
N ALA A 379 -8.02 -11.04 -27.44
CA ALA A 379 -7.37 -12.16 -26.75
C ALA A 379 -7.93 -12.30 -25.33
N VAL A 380 -7.99 -13.54 -24.83
CA VAL A 380 -8.38 -13.84 -23.46
C VAL A 380 -7.27 -14.64 -22.79
N THR A 381 -6.82 -14.18 -21.63
CA THR A 381 -5.75 -14.84 -20.88
C THR A 381 -6.15 -15.09 -19.43
N LEU A 382 -5.61 -16.15 -18.86
CA LEU A 382 -5.73 -16.52 -17.45
C LEU A 382 -4.38 -16.36 -16.78
N HIS A 383 -4.37 -15.70 -15.64
CA HIS A 383 -3.22 -15.57 -14.75
C HIS A 383 -3.53 -16.33 -13.46
N PRO A 384 -3.01 -17.57 -13.30
CA PRO A 384 -3.24 -18.37 -12.10
C PRO A 384 -2.71 -17.68 -10.87
N GLY A 385 -3.51 -17.58 -9.82
CA GLY A 385 -3.09 -17.01 -8.54
C GLY A 385 -2.19 -17.96 -7.75
N ASP A 386 -1.40 -17.40 -6.82
CA ASP A 386 -0.54 -18.16 -5.92
C ASP A 386 -1.06 -18.19 -4.47
N GLY A 387 -2.28 -17.71 -4.26
CA GLY A 387 -2.91 -17.59 -2.94
C GLY A 387 -2.26 -16.54 -2.01
N ARG A 388 -1.32 -15.73 -2.52
CA ARG A 388 -0.60 -14.69 -1.77
C ARG A 388 -0.68 -13.32 -2.44
N GLY A 389 -1.62 -13.16 -3.41
CA GLY A 389 -1.73 -11.94 -4.21
C GLY A 389 -0.72 -11.84 -5.35
N GLY A 390 0.08 -12.88 -5.60
CA GLY A 390 0.94 -13.02 -6.77
C GLY A 390 0.28 -13.90 -7.83
N PHE A 391 0.91 -13.96 -9.03
CA PHE A 391 0.37 -14.72 -10.17
C PHE A 391 1.46 -15.54 -10.85
N GLY A 392 1.08 -16.73 -11.30
CA GLY A 392 1.89 -17.64 -12.09
C GLY A 392 2.02 -17.23 -13.56
N ALA A 393 2.50 -18.15 -14.38
CA ALA A 393 2.65 -17.93 -15.81
C ALA A 393 1.28 -17.75 -16.49
N GLU A 394 1.19 -16.71 -17.33
CA GLU A 394 0.01 -16.45 -18.17
C GLU A 394 -0.32 -17.65 -19.07
N ARG A 395 -1.59 -17.97 -19.18
CA ARG A 395 -2.14 -18.98 -20.07
C ARG A 395 -3.12 -18.36 -21.05
N GLN A 396 -2.91 -18.56 -22.34
CA GLN A 396 -3.82 -18.07 -23.37
C GLN A 396 -5.03 -19.00 -23.49
N LEU A 397 -6.22 -18.50 -23.17
CA LEU A 397 -7.49 -19.24 -23.30
C LEU A 397 -8.10 -19.05 -24.69
N GLN A 398 -7.97 -17.84 -25.25
CA GLN A 398 -8.46 -17.47 -26.57
C GLN A 398 -7.44 -16.58 -27.27
N LYS A 399 -7.11 -16.88 -28.51
CA LYS A 399 -6.28 -16.01 -29.36
C LYS A 399 -7.04 -14.74 -29.69
N ALA A 400 -6.31 -13.69 -30.05
CA ALA A 400 -6.88 -12.44 -30.54
C ALA A 400 -7.91 -12.70 -31.64
N ASN A 401 -9.12 -12.18 -31.47
CA ASN A 401 -10.20 -12.29 -32.44
C ASN A 401 -11.23 -11.17 -32.26
N SER A 402 -12.00 -10.90 -33.32
CA SER A 402 -12.98 -9.82 -33.33
C SER A 402 -14.19 -10.08 -32.43
N VAL A 403 -14.54 -11.34 -32.11
CA VAL A 403 -15.72 -11.66 -31.28
C VAL A 403 -15.54 -11.08 -29.87
N TRP A 404 -14.40 -11.34 -29.22
CA TRP A 404 -14.15 -10.88 -27.86
C TRP A 404 -13.96 -9.37 -27.74
N THR A 405 -13.71 -8.64 -28.83
CA THR A 405 -13.75 -7.17 -28.84
C THR A 405 -15.16 -6.62 -28.61
N HIS A 406 -16.20 -7.45 -28.74
CA HIS A 406 -17.60 -7.12 -28.47
C HIS A 406 -18.04 -7.42 -27.03
N ALA A 407 -17.22 -8.04 -26.20
CA ALA A 407 -17.50 -8.20 -24.77
C ALA A 407 -17.62 -6.83 -24.08
N ARG A 408 -18.59 -6.64 -23.20
CA ARG A 408 -18.88 -5.35 -22.51
C ARG A 408 -18.83 -5.47 -21.01
N THR A 409 -19.22 -6.58 -20.43
CA THR A 409 -19.05 -6.86 -19.01
C THR A 409 -18.59 -8.30 -18.82
N LEU A 410 -17.81 -8.51 -17.78
CA LEU A 410 -17.23 -9.80 -17.43
C LEU A 410 -17.34 -9.97 -15.92
N THR A 411 -17.80 -11.12 -15.45
CA THR A 411 -17.83 -11.40 -14.03
C THR A 411 -17.64 -12.90 -13.76
N GLY A 412 -16.87 -13.22 -12.71
CA GLY A 412 -16.65 -14.59 -12.23
C GLY A 412 -17.60 -14.94 -11.10
N GLY A 413 -17.88 -16.22 -10.90
CA GLY A 413 -18.69 -16.70 -9.79
C GLY A 413 -19.05 -18.17 -9.91
N THR A 414 -19.56 -18.78 -8.86
CA THR A 414 -20.01 -20.18 -8.84
C THR A 414 -21.45 -20.27 -9.36
N PHE A 415 -21.61 -20.49 -10.68
CA PHE A 415 -22.92 -20.50 -11.34
C PHE A 415 -23.54 -21.91 -11.53
N ASP A 416 -22.80 -22.96 -11.27
CA ASP A 416 -23.22 -24.36 -11.45
C ASP A 416 -23.18 -25.18 -10.15
N GLY A 417 -22.88 -24.53 -9.04
CA GLY A 417 -22.74 -25.19 -7.73
C GLY A 417 -21.44 -26.00 -7.58
N ALA A 418 -20.52 -25.92 -8.54
CA ALA A 418 -19.19 -26.53 -8.42
C ALA A 418 -18.25 -25.66 -7.60
N ASP A 419 -17.13 -26.24 -7.14
CA ASP A 419 -16.10 -25.53 -6.38
C ASP A 419 -15.30 -24.52 -7.23
N ARG A 420 -15.42 -24.60 -8.57
CA ARG A 420 -14.72 -23.73 -9.52
C ARG A 420 -15.58 -22.56 -9.97
N SER A 421 -14.94 -21.44 -10.24
CA SER A 421 -15.63 -20.27 -10.77
C SER A 421 -15.99 -20.43 -12.24
N GLY A 422 -17.23 -20.10 -12.58
CA GLY A 422 -17.69 -19.87 -13.95
C GLY A 422 -17.42 -18.43 -14.37
N LEU A 423 -17.59 -18.15 -15.66
CA LEU A 423 -17.41 -16.84 -16.28
C LEU A 423 -18.66 -16.43 -17.03
N LEU A 424 -19.25 -15.29 -16.68
CA LEU A 424 -20.40 -14.73 -17.39
C LEU A 424 -19.97 -13.50 -18.20
N VAL A 425 -20.34 -13.49 -19.46
CA VAL A 425 -20.01 -12.43 -20.43
C VAL A 425 -21.29 -11.84 -21.00
N ARG A 426 -21.43 -10.51 -20.97
CA ARG A 426 -22.46 -9.78 -21.71
C ARG A 426 -21.84 -9.13 -22.93
N TRP A 427 -22.39 -9.43 -24.10
CA TRP A 427 -21.94 -8.93 -25.40
C TRP A 427 -22.63 -7.62 -25.80
N SER A 428 -22.05 -6.89 -26.76
CA SER A 428 -22.54 -5.57 -27.18
C SER A 428 -23.94 -5.57 -27.76
N ASP A 429 -24.37 -6.68 -28.35
CA ASP A 429 -25.71 -6.85 -28.94
C ASP A 429 -26.78 -7.30 -27.92
N GLY A 430 -26.39 -7.50 -26.66
CA GLY A 430 -27.27 -7.95 -25.59
C GLY A 430 -27.36 -9.45 -25.42
N GLU A 431 -26.57 -10.24 -26.15
CA GLU A 431 -26.36 -11.63 -25.80
C GLU A 431 -25.64 -11.76 -24.46
N VAL A 432 -26.01 -12.75 -23.65
CA VAL A 432 -25.30 -13.12 -22.43
C VAL A 432 -24.92 -14.59 -22.50
N THR A 433 -23.66 -14.86 -22.28
CA THR A 433 -23.07 -16.20 -22.34
C THR A 433 -22.45 -16.56 -21.01
N LEU A 434 -22.70 -17.78 -20.54
CA LEU A 434 -22.06 -18.39 -19.38
C LEU A 434 -21.12 -19.49 -19.85
N TYR A 435 -19.87 -19.42 -19.37
CA TYR A 435 -18.89 -20.50 -19.40
C TYR A 435 -18.83 -21.08 -17.98
N PRO A 436 -19.48 -22.24 -17.70
CA PRO A 436 -19.62 -22.72 -16.32
C PRO A 436 -18.29 -23.05 -15.64
N GLN A 437 -17.34 -23.59 -16.40
CA GLN A 437 -16.06 -24.06 -15.88
C GLN A 437 -14.91 -23.75 -16.86
N PRO A 438 -14.59 -22.47 -17.08
CA PRO A 438 -13.38 -22.15 -17.81
C PRO A 438 -12.16 -22.67 -17.03
N GLY A 439 -11.09 -23.01 -17.73
CA GLY A 439 -9.92 -23.58 -17.08
C GLY A 439 -8.63 -23.28 -17.83
N PRO A 440 -7.50 -23.81 -17.34
CA PRO A 440 -6.19 -23.49 -17.88
C PRO A 440 -5.96 -23.87 -19.34
N THR A 441 -6.84 -24.69 -19.92
CA THR A 441 -6.76 -25.18 -21.31
C THR A 441 -7.77 -24.53 -22.27
N GLY A 442 -8.67 -23.66 -21.76
CA GLY A 442 -9.68 -22.97 -22.57
C GLY A 442 -10.92 -22.56 -21.80
N LEU A 443 -11.86 -21.93 -22.51
CA LEU A 443 -13.10 -21.42 -21.91
C LEU A 443 -14.14 -22.52 -21.61
N GLY A 444 -13.99 -23.69 -22.22
CA GLY A 444 -14.89 -24.80 -21.99
C GLY A 444 -16.24 -24.66 -22.73
N ARG A 445 -17.30 -25.30 -22.17
CA ARG A 445 -18.65 -25.30 -22.72
C ARG A 445 -19.28 -23.90 -22.61
N GLU A 446 -20.01 -23.51 -23.65
CA GLU A 446 -20.77 -22.28 -23.74
C GLU A 446 -22.27 -22.53 -23.51
N ILE A 447 -22.90 -21.71 -22.67
CA ILE A 447 -24.35 -21.71 -22.42
C ILE A 447 -24.87 -20.32 -22.73
N ARG A 448 -25.79 -20.21 -23.68
CA ARG A 448 -26.47 -18.93 -23.95
C ARG A 448 -27.55 -18.68 -22.91
N MET A 449 -27.37 -17.61 -22.12
CA MET A 449 -28.28 -17.19 -21.06
C MET A 449 -29.32 -16.18 -21.56
N ALA A 450 -28.95 -15.32 -22.50
CA ALA A 450 -29.85 -14.41 -23.22
C ALA A 450 -29.47 -14.32 -24.69
N ALA A 451 -30.50 -14.24 -25.56
CA ALA A 451 -30.31 -14.14 -27.00
C ALA A 451 -29.77 -12.76 -27.43
N PRO A 452 -29.11 -12.65 -28.58
CA PRO A 452 -28.80 -11.36 -29.22
C PRO A 452 -30.05 -10.47 -29.33
N ARG A 453 -29.85 -9.15 -29.27
CA ARG A 453 -30.90 -8.12 -29.31
C ARG A 453 -31.89 -8.17 -28.13
N SER A 454 -31.56 -8.85 -27.05
CA SER A 454 -32.36 -8.89 -25.83
C SER A 454 -32.30 -7.57 -25.07
N ALA A 455 -33.11 -7.42 -24.01
CA ALA A 455 -33.08 -6.27 -23.11
C ALA A 455 -31.71 -6.06 -22.46
N TRP A 456 -30.87 -7.11 -22.38
CA TRP A 456 -29.53 -7.06 -21.81
C TRP A 456 -28.56 -6.14 -22.55
N LYS A 457 -28.88 -5.70 -23.80
CA LYS A 457 -28.13 -4.61 -24.45
C LYS A 457 -28.07 -3.33 -23.59
N ASN A 458 -29.05 -3.13 -22.72
CA ASN A 458 -29.16 -1.97 -21.81
C ASN A 458 -28.55 -2.24 -20.43
N ALA A 459 -28.02 -3.43 -20.16
CA ALA A 459 -27.29 -3.74 -18.93
C ALA A 459 -25.92 -3.03 -18.97
N ALA A 460 -25.81 -1.88 -18.30
CA ALA A 460 -24.61 -1.05 -18.37
C ALA A 460 -23.46 -1.59 -17.53
N GLN A 461 -23.77 -2.22 -16.38
CA GLN A 461 -22.80 -2.94 -15.53
C GLN A 461 -23.43 -4.24 -15.04
N VAL A 462 -22.64 -5.29 -15.00
CA VAL A 462 -23.03 -6.60 -14.48
C VAL A 462 -21.91 -7.09 -13.57
N THR A 463 -22.25 -7.47 -12.36
CA THR A 463 -21.31 -8.06 -11.40
C THR A 463 -21.96 -9.20 -10.64
N SER A 464 -21.19 -10.21 -10.31
CA SER A 464 -21.55 -11.26 -9.36
C SER A 464 -21.02 -10.92 -7.97
N GLY A 465 -21.56 -11.58 -6.99
CA GLY A 465 -21.10 -11.50 -5.60
C GLY A 465 -21.91 -12.44 -4.71
N PRO A 466 -21.54 -12.60 -3.44
CA PRO A 466 -22.26 -13.46 -2.49
C PRO A 466 -23.53 -12.77 -1.96
N PHE A 467 -24.38 -12.26 -2.89
CA PHE A 467 -25.58 -11.46 -2.58
C PHE A 467 -26.79 -12.28 -2.12
N ARG A 468 -26.67 -13.61 -2.02
CA ARG A 468 -27.70 -14.47 -1.45
C ARG A 468 -27.58 -14.50 0.08
N ALA A 469 -28.69 -14.77 0.76
CA ALA A 469 -28.69 -14.87 2.22
C ALA A 469 -27.84 -16.04 2.76
N ASP A 470 -27.61 -17.07 1.93
CA ASP A 470 -26.74 -18.21 2.23
C ASP A 470 -25.27 -17.99 1.80
N GLY A 471 -24.90 -16.79 1.39
CA GLY A 471 -23.57 -16.47 0.87
C GLY A 471 -23.31 -16.97 -0.56
N GLY A 472 -24.31 -17.55 -1.23
CA GLY A 472 -24.19 -18.04 -2.59
C GLY A 472 -24.08 -16.92 -3.62
N THR A 473 -23.52 -17.26 -4.80
CA THR A 473 -23.37 -16.34 -5.93
C THR A 473 -24.73 -15.89 -6.45
N ALA A 474 -24.90 -14.57 -6.59
CA ALA A 474 -26.00 -13.92 -7.30
C ALA A 474 -25.48 -12.88 -8.28
N LEU A 475 -26.29 -12.46 -9.23
CA LEU A 475 -25.91 -11.51 -10.27
C LEU A 475 -26.65 -10.18 -10.05
N LEU A 476 -25.91 -9.09 -9.91
CA LEU A 476 -26.45 -7.73 -9.83
C LEU A 476 -26.23 -6.99 -11.15
N VAL A 477 -27.30 -6.39 -11.67
CA VAL A 477 -27.31 -5.65 -12.92
C VAL A 477 -27.70 -4.20 -12.68
N ARG A 478 -26.83 -3.27 -13.10
CA ARG A 478 -27.19 -1.86 -13.25
C ARG A 478 -27.57 -1.59 -14.71
N TRP A 479 -28.79 -1.16 -14.91
CA TRP A 479 -29.31 -0.82 -16.21
C TRP A 479 -28.92 0.60 -16.64
N ALA A 480 -29.06 0.92 -17.92
CA ALA A 480 -28.69 2.22 -18.48
C ALA A 480 -29.46 3.41 -17.85
N ASP A 481 -30.68 3.18 -17.40
CA ASP A 481 -31.53 4.15 -16.71
C ASP A 481 -31.17 4.32 -15.21
N GLY A 482 -30.13 3.62 -14.73
CA GLY A 482 -29.70 3.62 -13.33
C GLY A 482 -30.53 2.73 -12.41
N SER A 483 -31.48 1.96 -12.92
CA SER A 483 -32.17 0.95 -12.12
C SER A 483 -31.24 -0.22 -11.80
N LEU A 484 -31.53 -0.92 -10.69
CA LEU A 484 -30.77 -2.09 -10.22
C LEU A 484 -31.69 -3.30 -10.09
N THR A 485 -31.22 -4.42 -10.61
CA THR A 485 -31.90 -5.72 -10.49
C THR A 485 -30.94 -6.78 -9.99
N LEU A 486 -31.32 -7.52 -8.97
CA LEU A 486 -30.60 -8.70 -8.47
C LEU A 486 -31.28 -9.97 -9.00
N TYR A 487 -30.47 -10.90 -9.51
CA TYR A 487 -30.87 -12.23 -9.96
C TYR A 487 -30.24 -13.27 -9.01
N PRO A 488 -30.93 -13.69 -7.96
CA PRO A 488 -30.35 -14.58 -6.95
C PRO A 488 -30.15 -16.01 -7.45
N GLU A 489 -30.89 -16.42 -8.48
CA GLU A 489 -30.86 -17.78 -9.05
C GLU A 489 -30.11 -17.86 -10.40
N ALA A 490 -29.26 -16.87 -10.69
CA ALA A 490 -28.48 -16.89 -11.95
C ALA A 490 -27.51 -18.08 -11.95
N GLY A 491 -27.66 -18.95 -12.95
CA GLY A 491 -26.85 -20.16 -13.09
C GLY A 491 -27.07 -20.87 -14.42
N THR A 492 -26.63 -22.13 -14.54
CA THR A 492 -26.71 -22.90 -15.78
C THR A 492 -28.15 -23.12 -16.29
N GLY A 493 -29.16 -22.97 -15.42
CA GLY A 493 -30.59 -23.06 -15.79
C GLY A 493 -31.22 -21.75 -16.25
N GLY A 494 -30.48 -20.62 -16.25
CA GLY A 494 -30.99 -19.30 -16.60
C GLY A 494 -30.76 -18.27 -15.50
N PHE A 495 -31.45 -17.12 -15.59
CA PHE A 495 -31.31 -16.03 -14.61
C PHE A 495 -32.24 -16.20 -13.38
N GLY A 496 -33.29 -16.99 -13.49
CA GLY A 496 -34.36 -17.00 -12.49
C GLY A 496 -35.16 -15.68 -12.44
N ALA A 497 -35.94 -15.49 -11.37
CA ALA A 497 -36.71 -14.26 -11.15
C ALA A 497 -35.81 -13.13 -10.67
N GLY A 498 -35.85 -11.99 -11.35
CA GLY A 498 -35.11 -10.78 -10.95
C GLY A 498 -35.86 -9.97 -9.90
N THR A 499 -35.19 -9.58 -8.82
CA THR A 499 -35.69 -8.68 -7.78
C THR A 499 -35.19 -7.26 -8.07
N ARG A 500 -36.10 -6.29 -8.25
CA ARG A 500 -35.73 -4.88 -8.42
C ARG A 500 -35.31 -4.28 -7.09
N LEU A 501 -34.02 -3.95 -6.94
CA LEU A 501 -33.49 -3.28 -5.76
C LEU A 501 -33.67 -1.75 -5.81
N LEU A 502 -33.63 -1.17 -7.02
CA LEU A 502 -33.78 0.26 -7.24
C LEU A 502 -34.51 0.52 -8.56
N ALA A 503 -35.50 1.42 -8.54
CA ALA A 503 -36.13 1.94 -9.76
C ALA A 503 -35.15 2.84 -10.54
N ALA A 504 -35.51 3.24 -11.78
CA ALA A 504 -34.73 4.16 -12.59
C ALA A 504 -34.26 5.37 -11.77
N ASN A 505 -32.97 5.68 -11.81
CA ASN A 505 -32.33 6.62 -10.89
C ASN A 505 -31.17 7.37 -11.54
N ALA A 506 -31.31 8.68 -11.70
CA ALA A 506 -30.31 9.54 -12.33
C ALA A 506 -28.95 9.54 -11.57
N THR A 507 -28.91 9.35 -10.26
CA THR A 507 -27.67 9.25 -9.51
C THR A 507 -26.91 7.98 -9.90
N TRP A 508 -27.61 6.85 -10.03
CA TRP A 508 -27.00 5.57 -10.35
C TRP A 508 -26.55 5.45 -11.82
N THR A 509 -27.02 6.31 -12.73
CA THR A 509 -26.41 6.41 -14.07
C THR A 509 -24.93 6.82 -14.00
N LYS A 510 -24.50 7.47 -12.90
CA LYS A 510 -23.13 7.89 -12.63
C LYS A 510 -22.26 6.82 -11.94
N ALA A 511 -22.82 5.68 -11.55
CA ALA A 511 -22.06 4.55 -11.03
C ALA A 511 -21.26 3.93 -12.18
N ALA A 512 -19.99 4.28 -12.30
CA ALA A 512 -19.19 3.98 -13.49
C ALA A 512 -18.65 2.55 -13.48
N LEU A 513 -18.23 2.04 -12.31
CA LEU A 513 -17.75 0.65 -12.14
C LEU A 513 -18.38 0.05 -10.88
N LEU A 514 -18.71 -1.24 -10.96
CA LEU A 514 -19.28 -2.03 -9.87
C LEU A 514 -18.50 -3.34 -9.71
N THR A 515 -18.33 -3.79 -8.49
CA THR A 515 -17.89 -5.15 -8.19
C THR A 515 -18.53 -5.65 -6.90
N GLY A 516 -18.98 -6.92 -6.91
CA GLY A 516 -19.41 -7.61 -5.71
C GLY A 516 -18.21 -8.21 -4.96
N GLY A 517 -18.34 -8.40 -3.65
CA GLY A 517 -17.34 -9.01 -2.79
C GLY A 517 -17.87 -9.17 -1.37
N ASP A 518 -16.98 -9.54 -0.45
CA ASP A 518 -17.27 -9.59 1.00
C ASP A 518 -16.42 -8.55 1.73
N PHE A 519 -16.74 -7.27 1.54
CA PHE A 519 -15.99 -6.15 2.12
C PHE A 519 -16.36 -5.85 3.58
N GLY A 520 -17.51 -6.35 4.04
CA GLY A 520 -18.05 -6.09 5.38
C GLY A 520 -17.82 -7.23 6.37
N GLY A 521 -17.37 -8.40 5.92
CA GLY A 521 -17.23 -9.60 6.75
C GLY A 521 -18.57 -10.11 7.28
N THR A 522 -19.68 -9.86 6.57
CA THR A 522 -21.04 -10.32 6.90
C THR A 522 -21.43 -11.50 6.01
N ALA A 523 -22.40 -12.32 6.47
CA ALA A 523 -22.87 -13.45 5.67
C ALA A 523 -23.53 -13.03 4.33
N ALA A 524 -24.02 -11.79 4.23
CA ALA A 524 -24.56 -11.22 3.00
C ALA A 524 -23.46 -10.43 2.27
N GLY A 525 -23.41 -10.58 0.96
CA GLY A 525 -22.39 -9.91 0.12
C GLY A 525 -22.50 -8.40 0.10
N ASP A 526 -21.44 -7.78 -0.36
CA ASP A 526 -21.30 -6.34 -0.43
C ASP A 526 -21.08 -5.87 -1.88
N LEU A 527 -21.48 -4.66 -2.16
CA LEU A 527 -21.26 -4.01 -3.45
C LEU A 527 -20.31 -2.84 -3.28
N LEU A 528 -19.23 -2.81 -4.03
CA LEU A 528 -18.35 -1.65 -4.15
C LEU A 528 -18.69 -0.89 -5.44
N VAL A 529 -18.83 0.43 -5.32
CA VAL A 529 -19.21 1.33 -6.41
C VAL A 529 -18.15 2.42 -6.57
N ARG A 530 -17.58 2.54 -7.77
CA ARG A 530 -16.78 3.70 -8.17
C ARG A 530 -17.66 4.65 -8.99
N TRP A 531 -17.89 5.85 -8.48
CA TRP A 531 -18.67 6.89 -9.12
C TRP A 531 -17.88 7.63 -10.19
N SER A 532 -18.56 8.29 -11.12
CA SER A 532 -17.92 9.04 -12.22
C SER A 532 -17.03 10.19 -11.77
N ASP A 533 -17.23 10.73 -10.57
CA ASP A 533 -16.39 11.74 -9.92
C ASP A 533 -15.20 11.16 -9.15
N GLY A 534 -14.97 9.84 -9.23
CA GLY A 534 -13.90 9.14 -8.54
C GLY A 534 -14.19 8.81 -7.08
N ALA A 535 -15.37 9.08 -6.56
CA ALA A 535 -15.76 8.63 -5.22
C ALA A 535 -15.94 7.10 -5.19
N LEU A 536 -15.62 6.47 -4.04
CA LEU A 536 -15.86 5.06 -3.78
C LEU A 536 -16.80 4.90 -2.60
N ASP A 537 -17.85 4.12 -2.81
CA ASP A 537 -18.78 3.69 -1.77
C ASP A 537 -18.86 2.16 -1.70
N THR A 538 -19.00 1.62 -0.51
CA THR A 538 -19.48 0.25 -0.27
C THR A 538 -20.93 0.26 0.17
N TYR A 539 -21.65 -0.80 -0.17
CA TYR A 539 -23.02 -1.10 0.30
C TYR A 539 -22.97 -2.48 0.96
N ALA A 540 -22.78 -2.48 2.28
CA ALA A 540 -22.62 -3.71 3.06
C ALA A 540 -23.97 -4.38 3.33
N GLY A 541 -24.04 -5.70 3.08
CA GLY A 541 -25.26 -6.48 3.22
C GLY A 541 -26.23 -6.32 2.07
N THR A 542 -25.73 -6.10 0.84
CA THR A 542 -26.57 -6.06 -0.37
C THR A 542 -27.18 -7.44 -0.64
N SER A 543 -28.50 -7.51 -0.76
CA SER A 543 -29.24 -8.75 -0.97
C SER A 543 -30.58 -8.49 -1.67
N ALA A 544 -31.43 -9.50 -1.81
CA ALA A 544 -32.79 -9.34 -2.33
C ALA A 544 -33.67 -8.40 -1.47
N ALA A 545 -33.30 -8.12 -0.23
CA ALA A 545 -33.97 -7.17 0.65
C ALA A 545 -33.61 -5.69 0.34
N GLY A 546 -32.51 -5.43 -0.37
CA GLY A 546 -32.07 -4.09 -0.74
C GLY A 546 -30.56 -3.92 -0.84
N LEU A 547 -30.11 -2.69 -1.06
CA LEU A 547 -28.70 -2.33 -1.23
C LEU A 547 -27.87 -2.35 0.05
N GLY A 548 -28.41 -2.60 1.21
CA GLY A 548 -27.66 -2.59 2.46
C GLY A 548 -27.09 -1.20 2.86
N THR A 549 -26.16 -1.22 3.81
CA THR A 549 -25.63 0.01 4.42
C THR A 549 -24.55 0.65 3.56
N ARG A 550 -24.78 1.90 3.12
CA ARG A 550 -23.79 2.67 2.37
C ARG A 550 -22.71 3.23 3.30
N THR A 551 -21.46 3.04 2.93
CA THR A 551 -20.30 3.68 3.56
C THR A 551 -19.40 4.28 2.49
N ARG A 552 -18.98 5.55 2.67
CA ARG A 552 -18.03 6.20 1.78
C ARG A 552 -16.61 5.87 2.20
N ILE A 553 -15.84 5.17 1.33
CA ILE A 553 -14.42 4.88 1.52
C ILE A 553 -13.58 6.09 1.08
N ILE A 554 -13.86 6.63 -0.11
CA ILE A 554 -13.13 7.76 -0.70
C ILE A 554 -14.14 8.79 -1.20
N GLY A 555 -13.94 10.07 -0.82
CA GLY A 555 -14.71 11.18 -1.39
C GLY A 555 -14.39 11.40 -2.87
N PRO A 556 -15.10 12.34 -3.56
CA PRO A 556 -14.79 12.71 -4.93
C PRO A 556 -13.29 12.95 -5.10
N ASN A 557 -12.66 12.27 -6.05
CA ASN A 557 -11.21 12.21 -6.17
C ASN A 557 -10.80 12.04 -7.65
N SER A 558 -10.01 12.99 -8.17
CA SER A 558 -9.56 12.97 -9.56
C SER A 558 -8.70 11.74 -9.89
N LEU A 559 -7.91 11.22 -8.94
CA LEU A 559 -7.09 10.01 -9.14
C LEU A 559 -7.98 8.80 -9.48
N TRP A 560 -9.05 8.60 -8.73
CA TRP A 560 -9.93 7.44 -8.94
C TRP A 560 -10.80 7.53 -10.21
N THR A 561 -10.90 8.69 -10.87
CA THR A 561 -11.48 8.78 -12.21
C THR A 561 -10.65 8.02 -13.25
N HIS A 562 -9.36 7.79 -12.98
CA HIS A 562 -8.43 7.03 -13.82
C HIS A 562 -8.52 5.50 -13.61
N ALA A 563 -9.23 5.00 -12.61
CA ALA A 563 -9.54 3.57 -12.49
C ALA A 563 -10.48 3.15 -13.62
N GLN A 564 -10.01 2.28 -14.52
CA GLN A 564 -10.73 1.91 -15.75
C GLN A 564 -11.40 0.55 -15.67
N VAL A 565 -10.78 -0.40 -14.98
CA VAL A 565 -11.31 -1.76 -14.77
C VAL A 565 -11.07 -2.12 -13.32
N LEU A 566 -12.04 -2.76 -12.70
CA LEU A 566 -11.88 -3.34 -11.37
C LEU A 566 -12.62 -4.67 -11.24
N THR A 567 -12.10 -5.53 -10.38
CA THR A 567 -12.71 -6.80 -10.00
C THR A 567 -12.31 -7.16 -8.57
N ALA A 568 -13.19 -7.79 -7.82
CA ALA A 568 -12.89 -8.26 -6.47
C ALA A 568 -13.01 -9.77 -6.35
N GLY A 569 -12.28 -10.36 -5.40
CA GLY A 569 -12.30 -11.79 -5.10
C GLY A 569 -11.26 -12.17 -4.06
N GLY A 570 -11.18 -13.44 -3.68
CA GLY A 570 -10.18 -13.97 -2.75
C GLY A 570 -8.86 -14.31 -3.46
N LEU A 571 -8.04 -13.32 -3.75
CA LEU A 571 -6.72 -13.51 -4.39
C LEU A 571 -5.64 -13.89 -3.37
N ARG A 572 -5.91 -13.67 -2.10
CA ARG A 572 -5.12 -14.16 -0.97
C ARG A 572 -5.92 -15.26 -0.27
N HIS A 573 -5.23 -16.35 0.07
CA HIS A 573 -5.87 -17.48 0.75
C HIS A 573 -5.97 -17.24 2.26
N ASP A 574 -6.69 -16.21 2.65
CA ASP A 574 -6.96 -15.81 4.04
C ASP A 574 -8.43 -16.00 4.44
N GLY A 575 -9.23 -16.62 3.55
CA GLY A 575 -10.65 -16.89 3.77
C GLY A 575 -11.57 -15.69 3.51
N SER A 576 -11.04 -14.54 3.07
CA SER A 576 -11.82 -13.36 2.72
C SER A 576 -11.94 -13.22 1.19
N GLY A 577 -13.13 -12.89 0.70
CA GLY A 577 -13.39 -12.60 -0.72
C GLY A 577 -13.31 -11.10 -1.04
N ASN A 578 -12.39 -10.37 -0.40
CA ASN A 578 -12.39 -8.92 -0.34
C ASN A 578 -11.16 -8.24 -0.95
N ASP A 579 -10.34 -8.97 -1.71
CA ASP A 579 -9.24 -8.37 -2.46
C ASP A 579 -9.76 -7.65 -3.70
N LEU A 580 -9.30 -6.42 -3.94
CA LEU A 580 -9.71 -5.61 -5.08
C LEU A 580 -8.56 -5.38 -6.04
N VAL A 581 -8.71 -5.78 -7.30
CA VAL A 581 -7.75 -5.45 -8.37
C VAL A 581 -8.27 -4.28 -9.19
N VAL A 582 -7.43 -3.28 -9.39
CA VAL A 582 -7.72 -2.08 -10.16
C VAL A 582 -6.69 -1.91 -11.27
N ARG A 583 -7.14 -1.75 -12.51
CA ARG A 583 -6.29 -1.33 -13.62
C ARG A 583 -6.54 0.16 -13.92
N TRP A 584 -5.47 0.94 -13.84
CA TRP A 584 -5.48 2.38 -14.05
C TRP A 584 -5.28 2.77 -15.54
N SER A 585 -5.64 3.97 -15.92
CA SER A 585 -5.62 4.43 -17.33
C SER A 585 -4.22 4.40 -17.96
N ASP A 586 -3.16 4.50 -17.18
CA ASP A 586 -1.76 4.42 -17.64
C ASP A 586 -1.25 2.97 -17.75
N GLY A 587 -2.07 1.98 -17.35
CA GLY A 587 -1.74 0.56 -17.36
C GLY A 587 -1.13 0.05 -16.05
N GLU A 588 -0.92 0.90 -15.06
CA GLU A 588 -0.67 0.42 -13.70
C GLU A 588 -1.79 -0.52 -13.29
N THR A 589 -1.44 -1.60 -12.59
CA THR A 589 -2.42 -2.51 -12.02
C THR A 589 -2.07 -2.74 -10.56
N THR A 590 -3.05 -2.52 -9.69
CA THR A 590 -2.88 -2.51 -8.24
C THR A 590 -3.82 -3.52 -7.59
N LEU A 591 -3.32 -4.28 -6.63
CA LEU A 591 -4.09 -5.10 -5.71
C LEU A 591 -4.24 -4.32 -4.39
N TYR A 592 -5.46 -4.12 -3.96
CA TYR A 592 -5.78 -3.69 -2.60
C TYR A 592 -6.22 -4.94 -1.82
N ALA A 593 -5.33 -5.44 -0.97
CA ALA A 593 -5.57 -6.61 -0.14
C ALA A 593 -6.37 -6.22 1.12
N ASP A 594 -7.30 -7.07 1.54
CA ASP A 594 -8.15 -6.84 2.70
C ASP A 594 -8.96 -5.53 2.60
N THR A 595 -9.54 -5.28 1.42
CA THR A 595 -10.47 -4.16 1.24
C THR A 595 -11.69 -4.37 2.14
N GLY A 596 -11.94 -3.41 3.02
CA GLY A 596 -13.04 -3.47 3.98
C GLY A 596 -14.16 -2.48 3.66
N ALA A 597 -15.26 -2.54 4.41
CA ALA A 597 -16.38 -1.63 4.23
C ALA A 597 -16.00 -0.13 4.40
N LYS A 598 -14.89 0.17 5.07
CA LYS A 598 -14.44 1.54 5.39
C LYS A 598 -13.04 1.88 4.89
N THR A 599 -12.32 0.95 4.28
CA THR A 599 -10.91 1.12 3.87
C THR A 599 -10.61 0.26 2.65
N LEU A 600 -9.66 0.72 1.84
CA LEU A 600 -9.16 -0.05 0.70
C LEU A 600 -8.18 -1.16 1.09
N GLY A 601 -7.79 -1.25 2.38
CA GLY A 601 -6.79 -2.22 2.80
C GLY A 601 -5.38 -1.88 2.35
N THR A 602 -4.53 -2.91 2.16
CA THR A 602 -3.11 -2.75 1.85
C THR A 602 -2.87 -2.75 0.34
N GLU A 603 -2.17 -1.74 -0.16
CA GLU A 603 -1.88 -1.57 -1.59
C GLU A 603 -0.63 -2.34 -2.02
N HIS A 604 -0.75 -3.17 -3.07
CA HIS A 604 0.36 -3.88 -3.71
C HIS A 604 0.35 -3.59 -5.22
N THR A 605 1.47 -3.16 -5.76
CA THR A 605 1.56 -2.91 -7.21
C THR A 605 1.83 -4.20 -7.96
N LEU A 606 0.88 -4.63 -8.79
CA LEU A 606 1.01 -5.82 -9.64
C LEU A 606 1.71 -5.51 -10.97
N VAL A 607 1.46 -4.32 -11.53
CA VAL A 607 2.13 -3.80 -12.74
C VAL A 607 2.51 -2.35 -12.46
N HIS A 608 3.78 -2.01 -12.61
CA HIS A 608 4.25 -0.66 -12.34
C HIS A 608 3.91 0.31 -13.48
N PRO A 609 3.57 1.58 -13.17
CA PRO A 609 3.33 2.61 -14.19
C PRO A 609 4.60 2.88 -15.01
N GLY A 610 4.44 3.16 -16.31
CA GLY A 610 5.54 3.60 -17.16
C GLY A 610 6.57 2.53 -17.57
N THR A 611 6.26 1.23 -17.39
CA THR A 611 7.12 0.11 -17.83
C THR A 611 6.73 -0.44 -19.20
#